data_1e6b213e94cd3d2511486dd7442180bd
#
_entry.id   1e6b213e94cd3d2511486dd7442180bd
#
_cell.length_a   1.000
_cell.length_b   1.000
_cell.length_c   1.000
_cell.angle_alpha   90.00
_cell.angle_beta   90.00
_cell.angle_gamma   90.00
#
_symmetry.space_group_name_H-M   'P 1'
#
loop_
_entity.id
_entity.type
_entity.pdbx_description
1 polymer ?
#
loop_
_entity_poly.entity_id
_entity_poly.type
_entity_poly.pdbx_seq_one_letter_code
_entity_poly.pdbx_strand_id
1 'polypeptide(L)'
;MLKKNTLRIFLRWTMSIALLAYVFLKVDLGRLWQTLISVDLFWFILSITFTPILIFLSSWKWQVILRAQGIRASGWRLFWLYMVGYFFNTILPTNVGGDVVRAYALGKSTGENAKAFASVFVERFTGLTALILVALVAFFAALRTLWDFWLNIAMVVSVIGYLGLVLLLYNQRYLGWFESRLKLGFLRKIVQKLKKFQDATLSLHEHPGTLIFAMINSFVFYFAAVINVWVTARAFHCPMGIWDSFILTPIIMVIMMLPISIGGIGLAEWAYFFMFDRFGFGGAVGLSVALLMRLKALVAGVFGGLYYSSLGIRIDEQVTVDEEGREIGNGDVAGEVKYFSGFEDVMRRKKSPLEKYTDIVLGGQNYWLLFKYETITSLFAPLPGMLGYFIRQITFPLILRRQGKGAVWGRNISLRHPQKITVGPRCVIDEYSMLSAQGDENSGITLGEEVLLGRGTVLGTRNGTVEIGDYSNLGANCRIGTTTRVRLGKHVLFAANCYVGGAQHRFDRLDIPIMRQGYESKGGVTIEDDVWLGAGVTVVDGVNIGTGSVIGAGAVVTRDIPPYSIARGVPAKVVGDRREMFGGTDQD
;
A
#
# COMPACT_ATOMS: atom_id res chain seq x y z
N MET A 1 9.39 7.55 21.73
CA MET A 1 9.77 6.41 20.88
C MET A 1 9.58 6.65 19.37
N LEU A 2 8.55 7.36 18.93
CA LEU A 2 8.28 7.67 17.51
C LEU A 2 9.44 8.40 16.80
N LYS A 3 10.10 9.37 17.43
CA LYS A 3 11.22 10.13 16.82
C LYS A 3 12.43 9.27 16.40
N LYS A 4 12.78 8.21 17.14
CA LYS A 4 13.94 7.35 16.81
C LYS A 4 13.70 6.44 15.60
N ASN A 5 12.48 5.95 15.40
CA ASN A 5 12.12 5.13 14.23
C ASN A 5 12.03 6.00 12.97
N THR A 6 11.46 7.19 13.07
CA THR A 6 11.36 8.14 11.96
C THR A 6 12.76 8.56 11.47
N LEU A 7 13.70 8.84 12.39
CA LEU A 7 15.08 9.17 12.02
C LEU A 7 15.80 8.03 11.30
N ARG A 8 15.62 6.76 11.75
CA ARG A 8 16.22 5.59 11.07
C ARG A 8 15.66 5.38 9.66
N ILE A 9 14.34 5.55 9.49
CA ILE A 9 13.70 5.46 8.18
C ILE A 9 14.22 6.60 7.29
N PHE A 10 14.28 7.81 7.80
CA PHE A 10 14.80 8.97 7.07
C PHE A 10 16.26 8.74 6.62
N LEU A 11 17.15 8.31 7.52
CA LEU A 11 18.55 8.00 7.17
C LEU A 11 18.69 6.94 6.08
N ARG A 12 17.85 5.90 6.11
CA ARG A 12 17.85 4.86 5.06
C ARG A 12 17.37 5.39 3.71
N TRP A 13 16.32 6.24 3.70
CA TRP A 13 15.88 6.91 2.48
C TRP A 13 16.97 7.82 1.92
N THR A 14 17.58 8.63 2.77
CA THR A 14 18.69 9.52 2.37
C THR A 14 19.85 8.72 1.77
N MET A 15 20.25 7.61 2.40
CA MET A 15 21.29 6.74 1.89
C MET A 15 20.91 6.09 0.55
N SER A 16 19.69 5.59 0.41
CA SER A 16 19.21 5.01 -0.85
C SER A 16 19.24 6.04 -1.99
N ILE A 17 18.75 7.24 -1.74
CA ILE A 17 18.75 8.34 -2.72
C ILE A 17 20.18 8.77 -3.05
N ALA A 18 21.04 8.90 -2.05
CA ALA A 18 22.45 9.29 -2.26
C ALA A 18 23.22 8.26 -3.10
N LEU A 19 23.03 6.96 -2.85
CA LEU A 19 23.63 5.89 -3.63
C LEU A 19 23.13 5.87 -5.08
N LEU A 20 21.80 6.03 -5.29
CA LEU A 20 21.24 6.14 -6.63
C LEU A 20 21.76 7.39 -7.36
N ALA A 21 21.77 8.54 -6.70
CA ALA A 21 22.29 9.77 -7.28
C ALA A 21 23.79 9.62 -7.66
N TYR A 22 24.60 9.02 -6.79
CA TYR A 22 25.99 8.73 -7.10
C TYR A 22 26.13 7.88 -8.37
N VAL A 23 25.34 6.79 -8.50
CA VAL A 23 25.38 5.91 -9.67
C VAL A 23 24.97 6.70 -10.93
N PHE A 24 23.85 7.43 -10.89
CA PHE A 24 23.38 8.21 -12.05
C PHE A 24 24.31 9.35 -12.45
N LEU A 25 25.03 9.96 -11.52
CA LEU A 25 26.03 11.00 -11.82
C LEU A 25 27.33 10.43 -12.42
N LYS A 26 27.65 9.16 -12.14
CA LYS A 26 28.86 8.51 -12.63
C LYS A 26 28.65 7.67 -13.90
N VAL A 27 27.42 7.18 -14.12
CA VAL A 27 27.11 6.36 -15.30
C VAL A 27 26.89 7.23 -16.53
N ASP A 28 27.48 6.80 -17.64
CA ASP A 28 27.15 7.36 -18.95
C ASP A 28 25.77 6.81 -19.39
N LEU A 29 24.76 7.67 -19.33
CA LEU A 29 23.38 7.32 -19.69
C LEU A 29 23.22 6.89 -21.14
N GLY A 30 24.06 7.41 -22.05
CA GLY A 30 24.08 7.00 -23.45
C GLY A 30 24.57 5.56 -23.60
N ARG A 31 25.66 5.21 -22.94
CA ARG A 31 26.17 3.83 -22.90
C ARG A 31 25.20 2.88 -22.19
N LEU A 32 24.60 3.31 -21.09
CA LEU A 32 23.55 2.52 -20.40
C LEU A 32 22.41 2.19 -21.35
N TRP A 33 21.88 3.19 -22.05
CA TRP A 33 20.80 3.01 -23.01
C TRP A 33 21.19 2.06 -24.14
N GLN A 34 22.35 2.25 -24.75
CA GLN A 34 22.87 1.34 -25.77
C GLN A 34 23.00 -0.10 -25.26
N THR A 35 23.52 -0.29 -24.04
CA THR A 35 23.64 -1.61 -23.42
C THR A 35 22.28 -2.27 -23.20
N LEU A 36 21.26 -1.49 -22.79
CA LEU A 36 19.91 -2.03 -22.54
C LEU A 36 19.17 -2.42 -23.84
N ILE A 37 19.39 -1.72 -24.95
CA ILE A 37 18.73 -2.07 -26.21
C ILE A 37 19.48 -3.12 -27.04
N SER A 38 20.78 -3.32 -26.78
CA SER A 38 21.60 -4.32 -27.46
C SER A 38 21.57 -5.70 -26.79
N VAL A 39 20.54 -5.98 -25.98
CA VAL A 39 20.46 -7.21 -25.20
C VAL A 39 20.39 -8.46 -26.09
N ASP A 40 21.24 -9.45 -25.83
CA ASP A 40 21.16 -10.77 -26.45
C ASP A 40 19.99 -11.56 -25.90
N LEU A 41 19.02 -11.84 -26.79
CA LEU A 41 17.74 -12.45 -26.41
C LEU A 41 17.91 -13.88 -25.87
N PHE A 42 18.87 -14.65 -26.36
CA PHE A 42 19.12 -16.00 -25.89
C PHE A 42 19.58 -16.00 -24.42
N TRP A 43 20.60 -15.21 -24.12
CA TRP A 43 21.11 -15.08 -22.76
C TRP A 43 20.11 -14.41 -21.81
N PHE A 44 19.31 -13.47 -22.33
CA PHE A 44 18.23 -12.82 -21.58
C PHE A 44 17.17 -13.85 -21.15
N ILE A 45 16.63 -14.65 -22.09
CA ILE A 45 15.64 -15.69 -21.78
C ILE A 45 16.24 -16.72 -20.83
N LEU A 46 17.47 -17.18 -21.09
CA LEU A 46 18.17 -18.10 -20.19
C LEU A 46 18.31 -17.52 -18.78
N SER A 47 18.60 -16.23 -18.64
CA SER A 47 18.74 -15.61 -17.32
C SER A 47 17.42 -15.55 -16.54
N ILE A 48 16.27 -15.44 -17.22
CA ILE A 48 14.95 -15.44 -16.58
C ILE A 48 14.66 -16.81 -15.95
N THR A 49 15.08 -17.91 -16.59
CA THR A 49 14.83 -19.28 -16.08
C THR A 49 15.52 -19.57 -14.75
N PHE A 50 16.59 -18.85 -14.41
CA PHE A 50 17.27 -19.01 -13.11
C PHE A 50 16.42 -18.55 -11.92
N THR A 51 15.53 -17.58 -12.09
CA THR A 51 14.68 -17.11 -10.98
C THR A 51 13.79 -18.22 -10.41
N PRO A 52 12.96 -18.94 -11.21
CA PRO A 52 12.20 -20.07 -10.68
C PRO A 52 13.07 -21.22 -10.16
N ILE A 53 14.26 -21.47 -10.75
CA ILE A 53 15.21 -22.48 -10.25
C ILE A 53 15.69 -22.12 -8.83
N LEU A 54 16.11 -20.89 -8.60
CA LEU A 54 16.55 -20.42 -7.29
C LEU A 54 15.43 -20.46 -6.24
N ILE A 55 14.20 -20.10 -6.65
CA ILE A 55 13.01 -20.20 -5.78
C ILE A 55 12.72 -21.67 -5.46
N PHE A 56 12.84 -22.57 -6.44
CA PHE A 56 12.65 -24.01 -6.23
C PHE A 56 13.67 -24.57 -5.24
N LEU A 57 14.96 -24.28 -5.40
CA LEU A 57 16.03 -24.72 -4.48
C LEU A 57 15.76 -24.23 -3.05
N SER A 58 15.37 -22.97 -2.89
CA SER A 58 15.02 -22.41 -1.60
C SER A 58 13.77 -23.06 -0.98
N SER A 59 12.74 -23.30 -1.78
CA SER A 59 11.49 -23.93 -1.30
C SER A 59 11.72 -25.40 -0.93
N TRP A 60 12.57 -26.11 -1.66
CA TRP A 60 12.97 -27.48 -1.36
C TRP A 60 13.75 -27.57 -0.05
N LYS A 61 14.74 -26.69 0.15
CA LYS A 61 15.46 -26.58 1.42
C LYS A 61 14.49 -26.35 2.58
N TRP A 62 13.58 -25.39 2.42
CA TRP A 62 12.59 -25.07 3.44
C TRP A 62 11.66 -26.26 3.73
N GLN A 63 11.25 -27.02 2.71
CA GLN A 63 10.46 -28.24 2.88
C GLN A 63 11.15 -29.28 3.74
N VAL A 64 12.44 -29.52 3.55
CA VAL A 64 13.21 -30.49 4.34
C VAL A 64 13.32 -30.05 5.80
N ILE A 65 13.56 -28.76 6.06
CA ILE A 65 13.61 -28.19 7.40
C ILE A 65 12.23 -28.33 8.11
N LEU A 66 11.14 -28.05 7.40
CA LEU A 66 9.77 -28.19 7.94
C LEU A 66 9.45 -29.64 8.29
N ARG A 67 9.84 -30.61 7.46
CA ARG A 67 9.61 -32.03 7.73
C ARG A 67 10.35 -32.50 8.98
N ALA A 68 11.56 -32.00 9.22
CA ALA A 68 12.30 -32.30 10.45
C ALA A 68 11.62 -31.73 11.71
N GLN A 69 10.84 -30.65 11.56
CA GLN A 69 10.04 -30.07 12.66
C GLN A 69 8.61 -30.67 12.76
N GLY A 70 8.31 -31.74 11.99
CA GLY A 70 7.01 -32.41 11.99
C GLY A 70 5.93 -31.72 11.14
N ILE A 71 6.26 -30.66 10.38
CA ILE A 71 5.33 -29.97 9.50
C ILE A 71 5.36 -30.54 8.10
N ARG A 72 4.22 -31.04 7.61
CA ARG A 72 4.08 -31.53 6.22
C ARG A 72 3.48 -30.45 5.33
N ALA A 73 4.23 -29.94 4.36
CA ALA A 73 3.76 -29.01 3.35
C ALA A 73 4.23 -29.46 1.96
N SER A 74 3.37 -29.26 0.96
CA SER A 74 3.73 -29.54 -0.44
C SER A 74 4.82 -28.59 -0.92
N GLY A 75 5.82 -29.10 -1.66
CA GLY A 75 6.89 -28.29 -2.26
C GLY A 75 6.34 -27.23 -3.21
N TRP A 76 5.30 -27.55 -3.97
CA TRP A 76 4.60 -26.60 -4.85
C TRP A 76 3.97 -25.42 -4.09
N ARG A 77 3.33 -25.71 -2.95
CA ARG A 77 2.79 -24.66 -2.08
C ARG A 77 3.89 -23.76 -1.51
N LEU A 78 5.00 -24.35 -1.08
CA LEU A 78 6.14 -23.60 -0.57
C LEU A 78 6.80 -22.73 -1.64
N PHE A 79 6.89 -23.22 -2.88
CA PHE A 79 7.35 -22.45 -4.03
C PHE A 79 6.51 -21.17 -4.24
N TRP A 80 5.19 -21.30 -4.22
CA TRP A 80 4.31 -20.14 -4.34
C TRP A 80 4.38 -19.20 -3.13
N LEU A 81 4.53 -19.73 -1.92
CA LEU A 81 4.75 -18.90 -0.72
C LEU A 81 6.08 -18.13 -0.80
N TYR A 82 7.09 -18.65 -1.47
CA TYR A 82 8.30 -17.90 -1.78
C TYR A 82 8.04 -16.74 -2.74
N MET A 83 7.27 -16.95 -3.78
CA MET A 83 6.87 -15.85 -4.69
C MET A 83 6.05 -14.78 -3.96
N VAL A 84 5.16 -15.17 -3.03
CA VAL A 84 4.47 -14.24 -2.12
C VAL A 84 5.50 -13.43 -1.29
N GLY A 85 6.56 -14.07 -0.82
CA GLY A 85 7.67 -13.39 -0.16
C GLY A 85 8.32 -12.32 -1.04
N TYR A 86 8.57 -12.59 -2.31
CA TYR A 86 9.08 -11.60 -3.27
C TYR A 86 8.13 -10.43 -3.44
N PHE A 87 6.82 -10.67 -3.55
CA PHE A 87 5.80 -9.61 -3.62
C PHE A 87 5.87 -8.67 -2.41
N PHE A 88 5.86 -9.22 -1.20
CA PHE A 88 5.92 -8.40 0.00
C PHE A 88 7.26 -7.72 0.23
N ASN A 89 8.38 -8.30 -0.19
CA ASN A 89 9.69 -7.65 -0.16
C ASN A 89 9.77 -6.45 -1.11
N THR A 90 8.97 -6.44 -2.18
CA THR A 90 8.89 -5.31 -3.11
C THR A 90 8.08 -4.15 -2.54
N ILE A 91 7.02 -4.44 -1.78
CA ILE A 91 6.09 -3.43 -1.23
C ILE A 91 6.56 -2.93 0.15
N LEU A 92 7.04 -3.83 1.00
CA LEU A 92 7.46 -3.49 2.35
C LEU A 92 8.88 -2.89 2.36
N PRO A 93 9.13 -1.81 3.12
CA PRO A 93 10.44 -1.18 3.20
C PRO A 93 11.46 -2.00 4.02
N THR A 94 11.39 -3.33 3.95
CA THR A 94 12.26 -4.25 4.70
C THR A 94 12.59 -5.48 3.86
N ASN A 95 13.85 -5.94 3.91
CA ASN A 95 14.28 -7.17 3.24
C ASN A 95 13.77 -8.46 3.92
N VAL A 96 13.09 -8.35 5.07
CA VAL A 96 12.61 -9.48 5.89
C VAL A 96 11.09 -9.60 5.86
N GLY A 97 10.38 -8.59 5.33
CA GLY A 97 8.91 -8.53 5.35
C GLY A 97 8.26 -9.73 4.66
N GLY A 98 8.78 -10.14 3.52
CA GLY A 98 8.27 -11.32 2.80
C GLY A 98 8.50 -12.63 3.55
N ASP A 99 9.58 -12.75 4.31
CA ASP A 99 9.85 -13.94 5.14
C ASP A 99 8.84 -14.05 6.28
N VAL A 100 8.50 -12.92 6.91
CA VAL A 100 7.46 -12.87 7.96
C VAL A 100 6.10 -13.29 7.40
N VAL A 101 5.74 -12.78 6.22
CA VAL A 101 4.44 -13.10 5.60
C VAL A 101 4.35 -14.57 5.19
N ARG A 102 5.39 -15.16 4.57
CA ARG A 102 5.37 -16.59 4.18
C ARG A 102 5.35 -17.52 5.39
N ALA A 103 6.10 -17.17 6.47
CA ALA A 103 6.07 -17.91 7.73
C ALA A 103 4.70 -17.86 8.39
N TYR A 104 4.08 -16.68 8.43
CA TYR A 104 2.73 -16.50 8.96
C TYR A 104 1.68 -17.27 8.15
N ALA A 105 1.73 -17.14 6.82
CA ALA A 105 0.80 -17.84 5.92
C ALA A 105 0.87 -19.37 6.08
N LEU A 106 2.07 -19.93 6.25
CA LEU A 106 2.26 -21.34 6.51
C LEU A 106 1.76 -21.72 7.91
N GLY A 107 2.19 -20.98 8.94
CA GLY A 107 1.86 -21.25 10.34
C GLY A 107 0.36 -21.24 10.59
N LYS A 108 -0.35 -20.25 10.03
CA LYS A 108 -1.82 -20.17 10.10
C LYS A 108 -2.51 -21.40 9.49
N SER A 109 -2.00 -21.88 8.37
CA SER A 109 -2.61 -23.03 7.68
C SER A 109 -2.29 -24.40 8.30
N THR A 110 -1.24 -24.46 9.13
CA THR A 110 -0.80 -25.70 9.79
C THR A 110 -1.10 -25.71 11.29
N GLY A 111 -1.55 -24.58 11.86
CA GLY A 111 -1.71 -24.40 13.31
C GLY A 111 -0.38 -24.21 14.09
N GLU A 112 0.78 -24.22 13.40
CA GLU A 112 2.11 -24.30 14.03
C GLU A 112 2.93 -23.02 13.76
N ASN A 113 2.42 -21.87 14.18
CA ASN A 113 3.05 -20.57 13.92
C ASN A 113 4.52 -20.50 14.40
N ALA A 114 4.82 -20.94 15.62
CA ALA A 114 6.16 -20.84 16.19
C ALA A 114 7.19 -21.66 15.38
N LYS A 115 6.84 -22.90 14.99
CA LYS A 115 7.71 -23.77 14.19
C LYS A 115 7.88 -23.23 12.77
N ALA A 116 6.83 -22.67 12.14
CA ALA A 116 6.92 -22.06 10.83
C ALA A 116 7.90 -20.88 10.82
N PHE A 117 7.86 -20.00 11.82
CA PHE A 117 8.83 -18.91 11.96
C PHE A 117 10.25 -19.41 12.22
N ALA A 118 10.40 -20.41 13.10
CA ALA A 118 11.71 -21.01 13.39
C ALA A 118 12.32 -21.66 12.15
N SER A 119 11.53 -22.35 11.32
CA SER A 119 12.00 -22.98 10.09
C SER A 119 12.55 -21.97 9.07
N VAL A 120 11.87 -20.81 8.92
CA VAL A 120 12.36 -19.72 8.05
C VAL A 120 13.65 -19.13 8.59
N PHE A 121 13.77 -19.00 9.92
CA PHE A 121 15.00 -18.52 10.53
C PHE A 121 16.18 -19.48 10.26
N VAL A 122 16.00 -20.79 10.49
CA VAL A 122 17.04 -21.80 10.23
C VAL A 122 17.43 -21.83 8.75
N GLU A 123 16.45 -21.72 7.86
CA GLU A 123 16.68 -21.65 6.42
C GLU A 123 17.52 -20.43 6.03
N ARG A 124 17.26 -19.27 6.64
CA ARG A 124 18.05 -18.05 6.43
C ARG A 124 19.43 -18.14 7.07
N PHE A 125 19.53 -18.72 8.25
CA PHE A 125 20.79 -18.88 8.96
C PHE A 125 21.76 -19.81 8.21
N THR A 126 21.30 -20.97 7.73
CA THR A 126 22.12 -21.88 6.91
C THR A 126 22.53 -21.23 5.59
N GLY A 127 21.63 -20.44 4.96
CA GLY A 127 21.97 -19.64 3.79
C GLY A 127 23.05 -18.60 4.08
N LEU A 128 22.92 -17.84 5.17
CA LEU A 128 23.92 -16.84 5.57
C LEU A 128 25.28 -17.48 5.83
N THR A 129 25.32 -18.62 6.53
CA THR A 129 26.55 -19.37 6.78
C THR A 129 27.27 -19.75 5.47
N ALA A 130 26.52 -20.32 4.53
CA ALA A 130 27.07 -20.70 3.22
C ALA A 130 27.57 -19.48 2.43
N LEU A 131 26.80 -18.35 2.44
CA LEU A 131 27.22 -17.12 1.78
C LEU A 131 28.52 -16.57 2.33
N ILE A 132 28.66 -16.48 3.66
CA ILE A 132 29.89 -15.97 4.30
C ILE A 132 31.08 -16.86 3.95
N LEU A 133 30.92 -18.18 3.96
CA LEU A 133 32.01 -19.11 3.58
C LEU A 133 32.40 -18.92 2.11
N VAL A 134 31.44 -18.86 1.19
CA VAL A 134 31.73 -18.65 -0.25
C VAL A 134 32.32 -17.25 -0.48
N ALA A 135 31.84 -16.22 0.21
CA ALA A 135 32.36 -14.86 0.09
C ALA A 135 33.78 -14.74 0.67
N LEU A 136 34.14 -15.46 1.74
CA LEU A 136 35.52 -15.52 2.25
C LEU A 136 36.46 -16.14 1.23
N VAL A 137 36.08 -17.26 0.62
CA VAL A 137 36.88 -17.88 -0.44
C VAL A 137 37.07 -16.93 -1.62
N ALA A 138 35.99 -16.30 -2.08
CA ALA A 138 35.99 -15.29 -3.15
C ALA A 138 36.89 -14.10 -2.79
N PHE A 139 36.80 -13.60 -1.56
CA PHE A 139 37.59 -12.48 -1.07
C PHE A 139 39.08 -12.80 -1.04
N PHE A 140 39.49 -13.96 -0.53
CA PHE A 140 40.90 -14.39 -0.54
C PHE A 140 41.43 -14.57 -1.95
N ALA A 141 40.62 -15.09 -2.89
CA ALA A 141 40.98 -15.17 -4.30
C ALA A 141 41.15 -13.79 -4.96
N ALA A 142 40.37 -12.79 -4.49
CA ALA A 142 40.41 -11.43 -5.01
C ALA A 142 41.47 -10.52 -4.39
N LEU A 143 42.13 -10.91 -3.28
CA LEU A 143 43.04 -10.05 -2.52
C LEU A 143 44.16 -9.43 -3.38
N ARG A 144 44.61 -10.12 -4.43
CA ARG A 144 45.63 -9.61 -5.35
C ARG A 144 45.11 -8.56 -6.33
N THR A 145 43.81 -8.59 -6.63
CA THR A 145 43.14 -7.75 -7.64
C THR A 145 42.34 -6.60 -7.03
N LEU A 146 41.84 -6.78 -5.80
CA LEU A 146 40.94 -5.86 -5.11
C LEU A 146 41.51 -5.45 -3.74
N TRP A 147 42.63 -4.72 -3.71
CA TRP A 147 43.04 -4.06 -2.48
C TRP A 147 42.23 -2.75 -2.32
N ASP A 148 41.05 -2.84 -1.71
CA ASP A 148 40.23 -1.67 -1.37
C ASP A 148 39.95 -1.64 0.14
N PHE A 149 40.31 -0.53 0.79
CA PHE A 149 40.20 -0.36 2.25
C PHE A 149 38.78 -0.54 2.76
N TRP A 150 37.78 0.05 2.07
CA TRP A 150 36.38 -0.02 2.50
C TRP A 150 35.77 -1.40 2.30
N LEU A 151 36.12 -2.07 1.22
CA LEU A 151 35.71 -3.46 0.97
C LEU A 151 36.27 -4.41 2.04
N ASN A 152 37.53 -4.24 2.41
CA ASN A 152 38.18 -5.03 3.47
C ASN A 152 37.44 -4.81 4.82
N ILE A 153 37.15 -3.57 5.18
CA ILE A 153 36.34 -3.25 6.39
C ILE A 153 34.97 -3.91 6.32
N ALA A 154 34.25 -3.79 5.20
CA ALA A 154 32.91 -4.36 5.04
C ALA A 154 32.93 -5.90 5.23
N MET A 155 33.93 -6.59 4.68
CA MET A 155 34.11 -8.02 4.85
C MET A 155 34.42 -8.41 6.30
N VAL A 156 35.38 -7.71 6.96
CA VAL A 156 35.69 -7.94 8.37
C VAL A 156 34.51 -7.72 9.28
N VAL A 157 33.76 -6.62 9.08
CA VAL A 157 32.54 -6.31 9.85
C VAL A 157 31.48 -7.39 9.64
N SER A 158 31.32 -7.89 8.40
CA SER A 158 30.36 -8.95 8.09
C SER A 158 30.71 -10.27 8.78
N VAL A 159 32.00 -10.63 8.78
CA VAL A 159 32.49 -11.83 9.46
C VAL A 159 32.34 -11.72 10.98
N ILE A 160 32.76 -10.60 11.57
CA ILE A 160 32.61 -10.35 13.01
C ILE A 160 31.12 -10.37 13.41
N GLY A 161 30.26 -9.71 12.62
CA GLY A 161 28.81 -9.71 12.84
C GLY A 161 28.20 -11.10 12.79
N TYR A 162 28.65 -11.92 11.82
CA TYR A 162 28.25 -13.32 11.71
C TYR A 162 28.73 -14.17 12.88
N LEU A 163 30.00 -14.08 13.25
CA LEU A 163 30.55 -14.79 14.42
C LEU A 163 29.83 -14.40 15.71
N GLY A 164 29.55 -13.12 15.89
CA GLY A 164 28.71 -12.62 17.00
C GLY A 164 27.33 -13.25 17.02
N LEU A 165 26.68 -13.38 15.85
CA LEU A 165 25.37 -14.04 15.73
C LEU A 165 25.46 -15.54 16.07
N VAL A 166 26.48 -16.24 15.58
CA VAL A 166 26.72 -17.65 15.91
C VAL A 166 26.91 -17.83 17.40
N LEU A 167 27.76 -17.02 18.04
CA LEU A 167 27.98 -17.08 19.49
C LEU A 167 26.70 -16.84 20.30
N LEU A 168 25.88 -15.89 19.87
CA LEU A 168 24.58 -15.63 20.52
C LEU A 168 23.59 -16.78 20.36
N LEU A 169 23.60 -17.48 19.23
CA LEU A 169 22.67 -18.60 18.96
C LEU A 169 23.10 -19.90 19.61
N TYR A 170 24.40 -20.19 19.73
CA TYR A 170 24.89 -21.44 20.28
C TYR A 170 25.15 -21.39 21.79
N ASN A 171 25.28 -20.21 22.40
CA ASN A 171 25.62 -20.11 23.82
C ASN A 171 24.45 -19.51 24.65
N GLN A 172 23.69 -20.39 25.31
CA GLN A 172 22.58 -20.02 26.18
C GLN A 172 22.99 -19.10 27.36
N ARG A 173 24.27 -19.17 27.80
CA ARG A 173 24.77 -18.34 28.91
C ARG A 173 24.81 -16.86 28.58
N TYR A 174 25.13 -16.49 27.32
CA TYR A 174 25.17 -15.09 26.91
C TYR A 174 23.79 -14.45 26.88
N LEU A 175 22.78 -15.17 26.36
CA LEU A 175 21.39 -14.66 26.38
C LEU A 175 20.84 -14.51 27.80
N GLY A 176 21.17 -15.44 28.71
CA GLY A 176 20.84 -15.34 30.14
C GLY A 176 21.53 -14.17 30.82
N TRP A 177 22.81 -13.93 30.53
CA TRP A 177 23.56 -12.81 31.05
C TRP A 177 23.02 -11.45 30.57
N PHE A 178 22.66 -11.34 29.28
CA PHE A 178 21.99 -10.16 28.74
C PHE A 178 20.62 -9.92 29.40
N GLU A 179 19.81 -10.96 29.61
CA GLU A 179 18.49 -10.87 30.26
C GLU A 179 18.60 -10.32 31.69
N SER A 180 19.62 -10.76 32.45
CA SER A 180 19.81 -10.35 33.84
C SER A 180 20.30 -8.90 33.99
N ARG A 181 20.97 -8.34 32.98
CA ARG A 181 21.51 -6.96 33.02
C ARG A 181 20.62 -5.89 32.35
N LEU A 182 19.63 -6.27 31.56
CA LEU A 182 18.77 -5.35 30.87
C LEU A 182 17.60 -4.89 31.75
N LYS A 183 17.69 -3.66 32.28
CA LYS A 183 16.65 -2.99 33.10
C LYS A 183 15.44 -2.51 32.28
N LEU A 184 15.47 -2.53 30.94
CA LEU A 184 14.40 -2.05 30.06
C LEU A 184 13.48 -3.21 29.64
N GLY A 185 12.23 -3.16 30.07
CA GLY A 185 11.22 -4.22 29.81
C GLY A 185 10.99 -4.57 28.34
N PHE A 186 11.22 -3.65 27.41
CA PHE A 186 11.18 -3.88 25.96
C PHE A 186 12.32 -4.79 25.48
N LEU A 187 13.54 -4.56 25.97
CA LEU A 187 14.71 -5.38 25.61
C LEU A 187 14.57 -6.80 26.16
N ARG A 188 13.98 -6.96 27.35
CA ARG A 188 13.68 -8.26 27.96
C ARG A 188 12.71 -9.09 27.08
N LYS A 189 11.68 -8.45 26.49
CA LYS A 189 10.77 -9.11 25.55
C LYS A 189 11.48 -9.56 24.25
N ILE A 190 12.48 -8.81 23.78
CA ILE A 190 13.30 -9.20 22.63
C ILE A 190 14.17 -10.41 22.96
N VAL A 191 14.83 -10.41 24.12
CA VAL A 191 15.66 -11.54 24.58
C VAL A 191 14.83 -12.80 24.77
N GLN A 192 13.61 -12.70 25.33
CA GLN A 192 12.70 -13.83 25.46
C GLN A 192 12.24 -14.40 24.11
N LYS A 193 12.02 -13.55 23.11
CA LYS A 193 11.75 -14.00 21.74
C LYS A 193 12.98 -14.69 21.13
N LEU A 194 14.19 -14.14 21.33
CA LEU A 194 15.44 -14.76 20.89
C LEU A 194 15.69 -16.11 21.54
N LYS A 195 15.36 -16.30 22.82
CA LYS A 195 15.42 -17.62 23.49
C LYS A 195 14.51 -18.64 22.81
N LYS A 196 13.26 -18.30 22.52
CA LYS A 196 12.36 -19.21 21.79
C LYS A 196 12.90 -19.58 20.39
N PHE A 197 13.56 -18.66 19.73
CA PHE A 197 14.26 -18.94 18.46
C PHE A 197 15.48 -19.83 18.66
N GLN A 198 16.26 -19.62 19.72
CA GLN A 198 17.40 -20.45 20.08
C GLN A 198 16.96 -21.89 20.36
N ASP A 199 15.92 -22.09 21.17
CA ASP A 199 15.39 -23.41 21.51
C ASP A 199 14.90 -24.15 20.26
N ALA A 200 14.20 -23.44 19.34
CA ALA A 200 13.76 -24.01 18.06
C ALA A 200 14.91 -24.31 17.08
N THR A 201 16.03 -23.62 17.17
CA THR A 201 17.23 -23.89 16.39
C THR A 201 18.01 -25.07 16.98
N LEU A 202 18.07 -25.15 18.30
CA LEU A 202 18.74 -26.24 19.02
C LEU A 202 17.98 -27.57 18.87
N SER A 203 16.65 -27.57 18.76
CA SER A 203 15.87 -28.80 18.49
C SER A 203 16.23 -29.46 17.13
N LEU A 204 16.78 -28.72 16.18
CA LEU A 204 17.28 -29.26 14.91
C LEU A 204 18.64 -29.97 15.04
N HIS A 205 19.35 -29.79 16.15
CA HIS A 205 20.55 -30.59 16.45
C HIS A 205 20.26 -32.11 16.54
N GLU A 206 19.01 -32.47 16.86
CA GLU A 206 18.57 -33.87 16.85
C GLU A 206 18.45 -34.44 15.43
N HIS A 207 18.52 -33.59 14.39
CA HIS A 207 18.42 -33.98 12.99
C HIS A 207 19.63 -33.48 12.16
N PRO A 208 20.89 -33.99 12.43
CA PRO A 208 22.08 -33.48 11.76
C PRO A 208 22.06 -33.65 10.23
N GLY A 209 21.41 -34.69 9.71
CA GLY A 209 21.24 -34.89 8.28
C GLY A 209 20.44 -33.77 7.61
N THR A 210 19.46 -33.17 8.30
CA THR A 210 18.70 -32.02 7.79
C THR A 210 19.57 -30.75 7.70
N LEU A 211 20.42 -30.51 8.68
CA LEU A 211 21.34 -29.37 8.67
C LEU A 211 22.40 -29.52 7.58
N ILE A 212 22.97 -30.72 7.42
CA ILE A 212 23.94 -31.03 6.34
C ILE A 212 23.27 -30.80 4.98
N PHE A 213 22.07 -31.34 4.76
CA PHE A 213 21.33 -31.13 3.53
C PHE A 213 21.05 -29.62 3.28
N ALA A 214 20.62 -28.88 4.31
CA ALA A 214 20.36 -27.46 4.19
C ALA A 214 21.63 -26.66 3.83
N MET A 215 22.78 -27.06 4.35
CA MET A 215 24.10 -26.47 4.00
C MET A 215 24.48 -26.79 2.55
N ILE A 216 24.41 -28.04 2.14
CA ILE A 216 24.71 -28.45 0.76
C ILE A 216 23.79 -27.72 -0.22
N ASN A 217 22.49 -27.72 0.05
CA ASN A 217 21.52 -27.00 -0.78
C ASN A 217 21.82 -25.48 -0.85
N SER A 218 22.30 -24.88 0.25
CA SER A 218 22.70 -23.48 0.25
C SER A 218 23.93 -23.23 -0.63
N PHE A 219 24.92 -24.10 -0.65
CA PHE A 219 26.03 -24.00 -1.58
C PHE A 219 25.56 -24.15 -3.03
N VAL A 220 24.68 -25.13 -3.34
CA VAL A 220 24.11 -25.29 -4.67
C VAL A 220 23.32 -24.03 -5.09
N PHE A 221 22.58 -23.43 -4.17
CA PHE A 221 21.87 -22.18 -4.41
C PHE A 221 22.84 -21.03 -4.78
N TYR A 222 23.93 -20.85 -4.01
CA TYR A 222 24.90 -19.78 -4.32
C TYR A 222 25.69 -20.04 -5.59
N PHE A 223 25.99 -21.30 -5.89
CA PHE A 223 26.58 -21.67 -7.16
C PHE A 223 25.64 -21.31 -8.34
N ALA A 224 24.37 -21.67 -8.24
CA ALA A 224 23.35 -21.30 -9.24
C ALA A 224 23.15 -19.77 -9.33
N ALA A 225 23.25 -19.04 -8.20
CA ALA A 225 23.16 -17.59 -8.19
C ALA A 225 24.35 -16.91 -8.88
N VAL A 226 25.56 -17.45 -8.71
CA VAL A 226 26.76 -17.01 -9.44
C VAL A 226 26.59 -17.20 -10.93
N ILE A 227 26.12 -18.39 -11.36
CA ILE A 227 25.84 -18.66 -12.78
C ILE A 227 24.77 -17.71 -13.31
N ASN A 228 23.69 -17.44 -12.53
CA ASN A 228 22.66 -16.49 -12.92
C ASN A 228 23.22 -15.09 -13.19
N VAL A 229 24.13 -14.58 -12.36
CA VAL A 229 24.79 -13.28 -12.60
C VAL A 229 25.67 -13.34 -13.86
N TRP A 230 26.43 -14.41 -14.03
CA TRP A 230 27.25 -14.61 -15.23
C TRP A 230 26.40 -14.63 -16.51
N VAL A 231 25.34 -15.44 -16.56
CA VAL A 231 24.39 -15.51 -17.68
C VAL A 231 23.74 -14.15 -17.94
N THR A 232 23.37 -13.44 -16.85
CA THR A 232 22.78 -12.10 -16.96
C THR A 232 23.78 -11.09 -17.55
N ALA A 233 25.06 -11.16 -17.18
CA ALA A 233 26.10 -10.31 -17.74
C ALA A 233 26.36 -10.62 -19.23
N ARG A 234 26.30 -11.91 -19.63
CA ARG A 234 26.37 -12.32 -21.04
C ARG A 234 25.24 -11.74 -21.89
N ALA A 235 24.05 -11.58 -21.33
CA ALA A 235 22.94 -10.92 -22.03
C ALA A 235 23.28 -9.48 -22.44
N PHE A 236 24.20 -8.83 -21.77
CA PHE A 236 24.70 -7.48 -22.08
C PHE A 236 26.08 -7.50 -22.75
N HIS A 237 26.44 -8.60 -23.44
CA HIS A 237 27.72 -8.78 -24.15
C HIS A 237 28.97 -8.58 -23.28
N CYS A 238 28.83 -8.73 -21.96
CA CYS A 238 29.94 -8.58 -21.02
C CYS A 238 30.96 -9.74 -21.21
N PRO A 239 32.24 -9.46 -21.43
CA PRO A 239 33.26 -10.49 -21.63
C PRO A 239 33.69 -11.20 -20.35
N MET A 240 32.90 -11.07 -19.27
CA MET A 240 33.18 -11.63 -17.95
C MET A 240 33.33 -13.15 -18.01
N GLY A 241 34.42 -13.67 -17.47
CA GLY A 241 34.62 -15.10 -17.25
C GLY A 241 33.73 -15.63 -16.10
N ILE A 242 33.54 -16.94 -16.09
CA ILE A 242 32.74 -17.55 -15.01
C ILE A 242 33.47 -17.43 -13.65
N TRP A 243 34.78 -17.46 -13.64
CA TRP A 243 35.59 -17.28 -12.43
C TRP A 243 35.49 -15.87 -11.86
N ASP A 244 35.40 -14.84 -12.72
CA ASP A 244 35.15 -13.46 -12.28
C ASP A 244 33.83 -13.37 -11.57
N SER A 245 32.79 -14.05 -12.10
CA SER A 245 31.49 -14.11 -11.44
C SER A 245 31.53 -14.82 -10.09
N PHE A 246 32.33 -15.88 -9.94
CA PHE A 246 32.52 -16.57 -8.67
C PHE A 246 33.16 -15.70 -7.60
N ILE A 247 34.00 -14.75 -7.99
CA ILE A 247 34.60 -13.78 -7.07
C ILE A 247 33.62 -12.63 -6.78
N LEU A 248 33.05 -12.03 -7.81
CA LEU A 248 32.30 -10.80 -7.75
C LEU A 248 30.92 -10.97 -7.09
N THR A 249 30.18 -12.03 -7.44
CA THR A 249 28.80 -12.22 -7.00
C THR A 249 28.65 -12.40 -5.49
N PRO A 250 29.44 -13.26 -4.79
CA PRO A 250 29.31 -13.40 -3.34
C PRO A 250 29.63 -12.10 -2.60
N ILE A 251 30.61 -11.33 -3.07
CA ILE A 251 30.97 -10.03 -2.48
C ILE A 251 29.80 -9.05 -2.61
N ILE A 252 29.19 -8.93 -3.79
CA ILE A 252 28.00 -8.12 -4.01
C ILE A 252 26.87 -8.54 -3.06
N MET A 253 26.62 -9.85 -2.93
CA MET A 253 25.58 -10.37 -2.05
C MET A 253 25.81 -10.03 -0.59
N VAL A 254 27.05 -10.06 -0.10
CA VAL A 254 27.39 -9.63 1.26
C VAL A 254 27.15 -8.14 1.44
N ILE A 255 27.53 -7.30 0.47
CA ILE A 255 27.26 -5.87 0.51
C ILE A 255 25.73 -5.61 0.58
N MET A 256 24.95 -6.33 -0.22
CA MET A 256 23.48 -6.18 -0.23
C MET A 256 22.80 -6.61 1.07
N MET A 257 23.45 -7.39 1.93
CA MET A 257 22.94 -7.74 3.26
C MET A 257 23.03 -6.60 4.28
N LEU A 258 23.85 -5.59 4.03
CA LEU A 258 23.98 -4.46 4.96
C LEU A 258 22.65 -3.70 5.06
N PRO A 259 22.10 -3.50 6.28
CA PRO A 259 20.78 -2.88 6.48
C PRO A 259 20.81 -1.35 6.38
N ILE A 260 21.55 -0.81 5.40
CA ILE A 260 21.78 0.63 5.21
C ILE A 260 20.83 1.27 4.21
N SER A 261 20.12 0.47 3.40
CA SER A 261 19.15 0.96 2.41
C SER A 261 17.76 0.35 2.62
N ILE A 262 16.75 0.93 1.99
CA ILE A 262 15.37 0.41 2.04
C ILE A 262 15.17 -0.58 0.90
N GLY A 263 14.85 -1.84 1.23
CA GLY A 263 14.63 -2.88 0.21
C GLY A 263 15.81 -3.12 -0.72
N GLY A 264 17.04 -2.75 -0.31
CA GLY A 264 18.24 -2.84 -1.14
C GLY A 264 18.31 -1.81 -2.28
N ILE A 265 17.37 -0.85 -2.34
CA ILE A 265 17.32 0.17 -3.39
C ILE A 265 18.52 1.13 -3.24
N GLY A 266 19.21 1.37 -4.36
CA GLY A 266 20.45 2.15 -4.40
C GLY A 266 21.68 1.34 -4.03
N LEU A 267 21.61 0.48 -3.00
CA LEU A 267 22.74 -0.33 -2.56
C LEU A 267 23.07 -1.45 -3.56
N ALA A 268 22.05 -2.11 -4.10
CA ALA A 268 22.25 -3.15 -5.12
C ALA A 268 22.83 -2.53 -6.41
N GLU A 269 22.21 -1.46 -6.91
CA GLU A 269 22.67 -0.76 -8.11
C GLU A 269 24.11 -0.26 -7.94
N TRP A 270 24.41 0.32 -6.77
CA TRP A 270 25.77 0.78 -6.47
C TRP A 270 26.76 -0.39 -6.38
N ALA A 271 26.42 -1.50 -5.72
CA ALA A 271 27.32 -2.64 -5.56
C ALA A 271 27.66 -3.29 -6.91
N TYR A 272 26.67 -3.49 -7.78
CA TYR A 272 26.90 -4.00 -9.14
C TYR A 272 27.71 -3.01 -9.97
N PHE A 273 27.33 -1.73 -9.99
CA PHE A 273 28.07 -0.68 -10.70
C PHE A 273 29.53 -0.65 -10.27
N PHE A 274 29.80 -0.54 -8.96
CA PHE A 274 31.13 -0.43 -8.40
C PHE A 274 32.00 -1.67 -8.67
N MET A 275 31.46 -2.87 -8.44
CA MET A 275 32.20 -4.10 -8.62
C MET A 275 32.52 -4.39 -10.08
N PHE A 276 31.57 -4.18 -10.99
CA PHE A 276 31.80 -4.37 -12.43
C PHE A 276 32.81 -3.36 -12.98
N ASP A 277 32.74 -2.11 -12.52
CA ASP A 277 33.71 -1.08 -12.90
C ASP A 277 35.11 -1.41 -12.40
N ARG A 278 35.22 -1.86 -11.16
CA ARG A 278 36.48 -2.20 -10.51
C ARG A 278 37.19 -3.42 -11.17
N PHE A 279 36.39 -4.35 -11.72
CA PHE A 279 36.89 -5.50 -12.49
C PHE A 279 37.15 -5.18 -13.98
N GLY A 280 36.95 -3.94 -14.41
CA GLY A 280 37.18 -3.51 -15.79
C GLY A 280 36.07 -3.88 -16.77
N PHE A 281 34.93 -4.38 -16.30
CA PHE A 281 33.76 -4.71 -17.15
C PHE A 281 32.88 -3.49 -17.46
N GLY A 282 33.10 -2.36 -16.75
CA GLY A 282 32.36 -1.11 -16.89
C GLY A 282 31.10 -1.03 -16.02
N GLY A 283 30.97 0.12 -15.33
CA GLY A 283 29.86 0.35 -14.40
C GLY A 283 28.48 0.36 -15.04
N ALA A 284 28.36 0.80 -16.32
CA ALA A 284 27.10 0.78 -17.06
C ALA A 284 26.56 -0.64 -17.26
N VAL A 285 27.45 -1.61 -17.57
CA VAL A 285 27.09 -3.04 -17.66
C VAL A 285 26.66 -3.57 -16.31
N GLY A 286 27.40 -3.25 -15.23
CA GLY A 286 27.02 -3.62 -13.87
C GLY A 286 25.63 -3.12 -13.47
N LEU A 287 25.31 -1.86 -13.80
CA LEU A 287 23.99 -1.29 -13.55
C LEU A 287 22.90 -2.00 -14.37
N SER A 288 23.17 -2.33 -15.64
CA SER A 288 22.23 -3.08 -16.49
C SER A 288 21.93 -4.46 -15.91
N VAL A 289 22.95 -5.17 -15.41
CA VAL A 289 22.79 -6.45 -14.69
C VAL A 289 21.93 -6.27 -13.45
N ALA A 290 22.18 -5.25 -12.61
CA ALA A 290 21.38 -4.96 -11.42
C ALA A 290 19.91 -4.70 -11.76
N LEU A 291 19.63 -3.90 -12.79
CA LEU A 291 18.27 -3.59 -13.25
C LEU A 291 17.54 -4.84 -13.74
N LEU A 292 18.21 -5.72 -14.51
CA LEU A 292 17.60 -6.97 -14.95
C LEU A 292 17.35 -7.93 -13.78
N MET A 293 18.25 -8.02 -12.81
CA MET A 293 18.05 -8.83 -11.60
C MET A 293 16.84 -8.32 -10.80
N ARG A 294 16.66 -7.00 -10.70
CA ARG A 294 15.50 -6.38 -10.06
C ARG A 294 14.22 -6.64 -10.83
N LEU A 295 14.23 -6.50 -12.16
CA LEU A 295 13.08 -6.80 -13.02
C LEU A 295 12.60 -8.25 -12.83
N LYS A 296 13.52 -9.23 -12.80
CA LYS A 296 13.19 -10.63 -12.54
C LYS A 296 12.53 -10.84 -11.18
N ALA A 297 13.03 -10.15 -10.14
CA ALA A 297 12.43 -10.19 -8.80
C ALA A 297 11.02 -9.56 -8.75
N LEU A 298 10.81 -8.45 -9.48
CA LEU A 298 9.50 -7.81 -9.64
C LEU A 298 8.50 -8.75 -10.32
N VAL A 299 8.89 -9.40 -11.42
CA VAL A 299 8.04 -10.35 -12.14
C VAL A 299 7.65 -11.52 -11.24
N ALA A 300 8.60 -12.11 -10.50
CA ALA A 300 8.29 -13.14 -9.51
C ALA A 300 7.33 -12.62 -8.43
N GLY A 301 7.51 -11.37 -7.98
CA GLY A 301 6.61 -10.69 -7.05
C GLY A 301 5.19 -10.55 -7.58
N VAL A 302 5.00 -10.16 -8.83
CA VAL A 302 3.66 -10.06 -9.46
C VAL A 302 2.94 -11.41 -9.42
N PHE A 303 3.60 -12.50 -9.83
CA PHE A 303 3.01 -13.84 -9.74
C PHE A 303 2.71 -14.25 -8.29
N GLY A 304 3.60 -13.89 -7.34
CA GLY A 304 3.36 -14.10 -5.91
C GLY A 304 2.15 -13.34 -5.38
N GLY A 305 1.97 -12.10 -5.80
CA GLY A 305 0.79 -11.27 -5.45
C GLY A 305 -0.51 -11.85 -5.99
N LEU A 306 -0.51 -12.31 -7.24
CA LEU A 306 -1.66 -13.00 -7.85
C LEU A 306 -2.01 -14.28 -7.08
N TYR A 307 -1.02 -15.08 -6.74
CA TYR A 307 -1.24 -16.29 -5.94
C TYR A 307 -1.72 -15.95 -4.52
N TYR A 308 -1.16 -14.95 -3.87
CA TYR A 308 -1.59 -14.50 -2.55
C TYR A 308 -3.07 -14.08 -2.54
N SER A 309 -3.50 -13.36 -3.57
CA SER A 309 -4.91 -12.97 -3.72
C SER A 309 -5.85 -14.18 -3.90
N SER A 310 -5.37 -15.27 -4.50
CA SER A 310 -6.16 -16.51 -4.70
C SER A 310 -6.24 -17.39 -3.45
N LEU A 311 -5.30 -17.25 -2.51
CA LEU A 311 -5.25 -18.07 -1.30
C LEU A 311 -6.38 -17.76 -0.30
N GLY A 312 -7.06 -16.62 -0.42
CA GLY A 312 -8.11 -16.20 0.52
C GLY A 312 -7.62 -16.20 1.99
N ILE A 313 -6.31 -15.98 2.22
CA ILE A 313 -5.74 -15.94 3.56
C ILE A 313 -6.28 -14.71 4.26
N ARG A 314 -7.33 -14.93 5.07
CA ARG A 314 -7.83 -13.94 6.02
C ARG A 314 -6.80 -13.79 7.12
N ILE A 315 -6.29 -12.58 7.29
CA ILE A 315 -5.60 -12.20 8.54
C ILE A 315 -6.74 -12.03 9.54
N ASP A 316 -7.07 -13.11 10.28
CA ASP A 316 -8.09 -13.02 11.31
C ASP A 316 -7.59 -12.11 12.41
N GLU A 317 -8.41 -11.12 12.73
CA GLU A 317 -8.34 -10.39 13.98
C GLU A 317 -8.42 -11.39 15.16
N GLN A 318 -7.71 -11.05 16.21
CA GLN A 318 -7.66 -11.78 17.47
C GLN A 318 -9.06 -12.26 17.88
N VAL A 319 -9.18 -13.55 18.16
CA VAL A 319 -10.32 -14.11 18.88
C VAL A 319 -10.43 -13.32 20.18
N THR A 320 -11.50 -12.56 20.34
CA THR A 320 -11.83 -11.94 21.62
C THR A 320 -12.27 -13.05 22.54
N VAL A 321 -11.39 -13.46 23.40
CA VAL A 321 -11.70 -14.30 24.57
C VAL A 321 -12.14 -13.37 25.69
N ASP A 322 -13.16 -13.78 26.47
CA ASP A 322 -13.52 -13.10 27.70
C ASP A 322 -12.38 -13.15 28.73
N GLU A 323 -12.51 -12.46 29.84
CA GLU A 323 -11.49 -12.44 30.89
C GLU A 323 -11.22 -13.84 31.50
N GLU A 324 -12.03 -14.83 31.19
CA GLU A 324 -11.91 -16.23 31.62
C GLU A 324 -11.37 -17.18 30.54
N GLY A 325 -11.02 -16.66 29.32
CA GLY A 325 -10.38 -17.43 28.26
C GLY A 325 -11.32 -18.32 27.44
N ARG A 326 -12.63 -18.06 27.44
CA ARG A 326 -13.63 -18.80 26.66
C ARG A 326 -13.89 -18.10 25.32
N GLU A 327 -13.97 -18.87 24.22
CA GLU A 327 -14.46 -18.38 22.94
C GLU A 327 -15.92 -17.98 23.06
N ILE A 328 -16.24 -16.69 22.83
CA ILE A 328 -17.63 -16.24 22.75
C ILE A 328 -18.18 -16.72 21.40
N GLY A 329 -18.79 -17.89 21.41
CA GLY A 329 -19.57 -18.39 20.27
C GLY A 329 -20.78 -17.50 20.01
N ASN A 330 -21.03 -17.16 18.73
CA ASN A 330 -22.24 -16.49 18.31
C ASN A 330 -23.48 -17.36 18.61
N GLY A 331 -24.02 -17.24 19.83
CA GLY A 331 -25.36 -17.69 20.14
C GLY A 331 -26.38 -16.73 19.50
N ASP A 332 -27.25 -17.28 18.67
CA ASP A 332 -28.40 -16.60 18.12
C ASP A 332 -29.27 -16.05 19.26
N VAL A 333 -29.25 -14.75 19.47
CA VAL A 333 -30.28 -14.07 20.24
C VAL A 333 -31.41 -13.74 19.26
N ALA A 334 -32.40 -14.60 19.22
CA ALA A 334 -33.63 -14.36 18.48
C ALA A 334 -34.35 -13.16 19.07
N GLY A 335 -34.60 -12.12 18.24
CA GLY A 335 -35.56 -11.07 18.54
C GLY A 335 -35.10 -9.62 18.44
N GLU A 336 -33.86 -9.28 18.13
CA GLU A 336 -33.46 -7.87 17.91
C GLU A 336 -33.60 -7.46 16.44
N VAL A 337 -34.46 -6.48 16.20
CA VAL A 337 -34.56 -5.80 14.91
C VAL A 337 -33.25 -5.07 14.65
N LYS A 338 -32.51 -5.50 13.63
CA LYS A 338 -31.18 -4.97 13.27
C LYS A 338 -31.29 -3.58 12.63
N TYR A 339 -31.18 -2.54 13.42
CA TYR A 339 -30.95 -1.18 12.93
C TYR A 339 -29.48 -0.84 13.06
N PHE A 340 -28.68 -1.15 12.02
CA PHE A 340 -27.26 -0.77 12.00
C PHE A 340 -27.02 0.36 11.01
N SER A 341 -26.17 1.33 11.40
CA SER A 341 -25.63 2.28 10.42
C SER A 341 -24.74 1.51 9.42
N GLY A 342 -24.76 1.87 8.14
CA GLY A 342 -24.01 1.17 7.10
C GLY A 342 -22.50 1.01 7.39
N PHE A 343 -21.92 1.86 8.26
CA PHE A 343 -20.53 1.74 8.72
C PHE A 343 -20.35 0.62 9.74
N GLU A 344 -21.27 0.47 10.72
CA GLU A 344 -21.22 -0.66 11.66
C GLU A 344 -21.43 -2.00 10.96
N ASP A 345 -22.29 -2.04 9.93
CA ASP A 345 -22.49 -3.23 9.10
C ASP A 345 -21.19 -3.69 8.40
N VAL A 346 -20.42 -2.74 7.87
CA VAL A 346 -19.11 -3.04 7.25
C VAL A 346 -18.11 -3.51 8.30
N MET A 347 -18.12 -2.91 9.50
CA MET A 347 -17.17 -3.26 10.57
C MET A 347 -17.50 -4.61 11.24
N ARG A 348 -18.79 -4.95 11.40
CA ARG A 348 -19.24 -6.20 12.03
C ARG A 348 -19.24 -7.42 11.10
N ARG A 349 -19.27 -7.24 9.79
CA ARG A 349 -19.17 -8.36 8.85
C ARG A 349 -17.84 -9.08 9.06
N LYS A 350 -17.86 -10.40 9.15
CA LYS A 350 -16.66 -11.28 9.18
C LYS A 350 -15.95 -11.25 7.81
N LYS A 351 -15.48 -10.06 7.39
CA LYS A 351 -14.73 -9.83 6.16
C LYS A 351 -13.28 -9.55 6.48
N SER A 352 -12.37 -9.97 5.62
CA SER A 352 -10.95 -9.63 5.74
C SER A 352 -10.74 -8.10 5.68
N PRO A 353 -9.66 -7.56 6.23
CA PRO A 353 -9.34 -6.13 6.10
C PRO A 353 -9.33 -5.64 4.65
N LEU A 354 -8.85 -6.46 3.71
CA LEU A 354 -8.85 -6.14 2.29
C LEU A 354 -10.26 -6.09 1.71
N GLU A 355 -11.13 -7.03 2.07
CA GLU A 355 -12.54 -7.03 1.66
C GLU A 355 -13.29 -5.81 2.23
N LYS A 356 -13.06 -5.48 3.52
CA LYS A 356 -13.62 -4.26 4.14
C LYS A 356 -13.14 -3.01 3.41
N TYR A 357 -11.85 -2.94 3.11
CA TYR A 357 -11.26 -1.84 2.36
C TYR A 357 -11.87 -1.72 0.95
N THR A 358 -11.97 -2.84 0.22
CA THR A 358 -12.56 -2.88 -1.12
C THR A 358 -14.03 -2.46 -1.11
N ASP A 359 -14.79 -2.88 -0.09
CA ASP A 359 -16.19 -2.43 0.09
C ASP A 359 -16.27 -0.92 0.35
N ILE A 360 -15.37 -0.36 1.16
CA ILE A 360 -15.34 1.08 1.46
C ILE A 360 -15.00 1.91 0.22
N VAL A 361 -14.06 1.47 -0.60
CA VAL A 361 -13.57 2.26 -1.74
C VAL A 361 -14.32 1.97 -3.04
N LEU A 362 -14.80 0.74 -3.26
CA LEU A 362 -15.44 0.30 -4.49
C LEU A 362 -16.90 -0.20 -4.33
N GLY A 363 -17.31 -0.59 -3.11
CA GLY A 363 -18.65 -1.14 -2.87
C GLY A 363 -18.85 -2.60 -3.31
N GLY A 364 -17.77 -3.32 -3.61
CA GLY A 364 -17.84 -4.72 -4.03
C GLY A 364 -16.47 -5.34 -4.27
N GLN A 365 -16.41 -6.65 -4.40
CA GLN A 365 -15.18 -7.45 -4.45
C GLN A 365 -14.61 -7.59 -5.87
N ASN A 366 -14.27 -6.47 -6.50
CA ASN A 366 -13.61 -6.47 -7.81
C ASN A 366 -12.12 -6.08 -7.67
N TYR A 367 -11.25 -7.08 -7.52
CA TYR A 367 -9.81 -6.88 -7.30
C TYR A 367 -9.08 -6.26 -8.50
N TRP A 368 -9.57 -6.47 -9.73
CA TRP A 368 -9.01 -5.81 -10.91
C TRP A 368 -9.32 -4.31 -10.91
N LEU A 369 -10.55 -3.95 -10.55
CA LEU A 369 -10.93 -2.55 -10.38
C LEU A 369 -10.18 -1.93 -9.19
N LEU A 370 -9.97 -2.68 -8.09
CA LEU A 370 -9.16 -2.25 -6.96
C LEU A 370 -7.72 -1.96 -7.39
N PHE A 371 -7.10 -2.83 -8.15
CA PHE A 371 -5.75 -2.61 -8.68
C PHE A 371 -5.66 -1.33 -9.53
N LYS A 372 -6.61 -1.13 -10.45
CA LYS A 372 -6.71 0.11 -11.24
C LYS A 372 -6.89 1.33 -10.33
N TYR A 373 -7.81 1.25 -9.38
CA TYR A 373 -8.12 2.32 -8.44
C TYR A 373 -6.88 2.70 -7.62
N GLU A 374 -6.22 1.73 -7.00
CA GLU A 374 -5.00 1.97 -6.21
C GLU A 374 -3.87 2.56 -7.06
N THR A 375 -3.65 2.02 -8.24
CA THR A 375 -2.61 2.56 -9.16
C THR A 375 -2.90 4.01 -9.50
N ILE A 376 -4.14 4.32 -9.89
CA ILE A 376 -4.53 5.67 -10.34
C ILE A 376 -4.50 6.66 -9.16
N THR A 377 -5.08 6.29 -8.03
CA THR A 377 -5.20 7.21 -6.89
C THR A 377 -3.90 7.39 -6.13
N SER A 378 -3.08 6.35 -6.00
CA SER A 378 -1.80 6.43 -5.28
C SER A 378 -0.69 7.09 -6.10
N LEU A 379 -0.63 6.83 -7.42
CA LEU A 379 0.45 7.35 -8.26
C LEU A 379 0.10 8.70 -8.90
N PHE A 380 -1.14 8.91 -9.36
CA PHE A 380 -1.49 10.04 -10.21
C PHE A 380 -2.32 11.13 -9.51
N ALA A 381 -3.12 10.80 -8.49
CA ALA A 381 -3.86 11.81 -7.76
C ALA A 381 -2.96 12.84 -7.05
N PRO A 382 -1.81 12.49 -6.43
CA PRO A 382 -0.97 13.45 -5.73
C PRO A 382 -0.04 14.26 -6.64
N LEU A 383 0.11 13.91 -7.92
CA LEU A 383 1.05 14.57 -8.83
C LEU A 383 0.72 16.07 -8.99
N PRO A 384 1.68 16.98 -8.74
CA PRO A 384 1.46 18.41 -8.86
C PRO A 384 1.58 18.89 -10.31
N GLY A 385 1.11 20.11 -10.57
CA GLY A 385 1.34 20.86 -11.78
C GLY A 385 0.65 20.31 -13.03
N MET A 386 1.06 20.80 -14.20
CA MET A 386 0.47 20.45 -15.50
C MET A 386 0.59 18.95 -15.83
N LEU A 387 1.72 18.33 -15.48
CA LEU A 387 1.91 16.89 -15.71
C LEU A 387 0.84 16.08 -14.95
N GLY A 388 0.63 16.39 -13.66
CA GLY A 388 -0.40 15.74 -12.86
C GLY A 388 -1.81 15.99 -13.43
N TYR A 389 -2.08 17.20 -13.89
CA TYR A 389 -3.34 17.56 -14.56
C TYR A 389 -3.61 16.66 -15.78
N PHE A 390 -2.69 16.59 -16.73
CA PHE A 390 -2.86 15.78 -17.95
C PHE A 390 -3.02 14.30 -17.63
N ILE A 391 -2.23 13.77 -16.70
CA ILE A 391 -2.31 12.35 -16.33
C ILE A 391 -3.66 12.02 -15.70
N ARG A 392 -4.17 12.86 -14.77
CA ARG A 392 -5.49 12.63 -14.16
C ARG A 392 -6.63 12.74 -15.17
N GLN A 393 -6.53 13.63 -16.15
CA GLN A 393 -7.52 13.76 -17.21
C GLN A 393 -7.67 12.49 -18.06
N ILE A 394 -6.58 11.73 -18.23
CA ILE A 394 -6.56 10.46 -18.97
C ILE A 394 -6.92 9.27 -18.09
N THR A 395 -6.49 9.28 -16.82
CA THR A 395 -6.56 8.09 -15.97
C THR A 395 -7.84 7.99 -15.14
N PHE A 396 -8.41 9.12 -14.68
CA PHE A 396 -9.64 9.11 -13.87
C PHE A 396 -10.86 8.56 -14.64
N PRO A 397 -11.05 8.81 -15.94
CA PRO A 397 -12.12 8.18 -16.72
C PRO A 397 -12.11 6.64 -16.69
N LEU A 398 -10.94 6.03 -16.44
CA LEU A 398 -10.80 4.57 -16.40
C LEU A 398 -11.47 3.91 -15.17
N ILE A 399 -11.78 4.71 -14.13
CA ILE A 399 -12.42 4.24 -12.89
C ILE A 399 -13.81 4.86 -12.66
N LEU A 400 -14.12 5.99 -13.29
CA LEU A 400 -15.42 6.66 -13.20
C LEU A 400 -16.48 5.96 -14.05
N ARG A 401 -17.76 6.17 -13.71
CA ARG A 401 -18.89 5.76 -14.55
C ARG A 401 -18.85 6.45 -15.90
N ARG A 402 -18.69 7.79 -15.89
CA ARG A 402 -18.60 8.62 -17.09
C ARG A 402 -17.90 9.94 -16.78
N GLN A 403 -17.10 10.43 -17.72
CA GLN A 403 -16.52 11.76 -17.69
C GLN A 403 -16.73 12.46 -19.02
N GLY A 404 -17.21 13.70 -18.98
CA GLY A 404 -17.30 14.57 -20.13
C GLY A 404 -15.94 15.15 -20.56
N LYS A 405 -15.86 15.66 -21.77
CA LYS A 405 -14.64 16.28 -22.31
C LYS A 405 -14.29 17.55 -21.53
N GLY A 406 -12.99 17.80 -21.34
CA GLY A 406 -12.49 19.05 -20.74
C GLY A 406 -12.64 19.14 -19.22
N ALA A 407 -12.96 18.06 -18.51
CA ALA A 407 -13.00 18.06 -17.06
C ALA A 407 -11.60 18.31 -16.46
N VAL A 408 -11.52 19.17 -15.44
CA VAL A 408 -10.28 19.55 -14.75
C VAL A 408 -10.28 18.90 -13.36
N TRP A 409 -9.20 18.18 -13.03
CA TRP A 409 -9.05 17.51 -11.75
C TRP A 409 -7.87 18.08 -10.97
N GLY A 410 -8.14 18.67 -9.81
CA GLY A 410 -7.15 19.07 -8.83
C GLY A 410 -6.36 17.88 -8.26
N ARG A 411 -5.28 18.14 -7.54
CA ARG A 411 -4.50 17.09 -6.87
C ARG A 411 -5.20 16.60 -5.61
N ASN A 412 -4.85 15.38 -5.16
CA ASN A 412 -5.35 14.78 -3.91
C ASN A 412 -6.89 14.68 -3.84
N ILE A 413 -7.54 14.46 -4.99
CA ILE A 413 -8.96 14.15 -5.03
C ILE A 413 -9.20 12.75 -4.49
N SER A 414 -10.15 12.60 -3.56
CA SER A 414 -10.58 11.32 -3.00
C SER A 414 -11.87 10.87 -3.68
N LEU A 415 -11.84 9.67 -4.27
CA LEU A 415 -13.00 9.06 -4.92
C LEU A 415 -13.37 7.78 -4.17
N ARG A 416 -14.66 7.60 -3.86
CA ARG A 416 -15.20 6.35 -3.33
C ARG A 416 -16.37 5.90 -4.18
N HIS A 417 -16.43 4.61 -4.50
CA HIS A 417 -17.36 4.03 -5.47
C HIS A 417 -17.35 4.80 -6.80
N PRO A 418 -16.19 5.03 -7.41
CA PRO A 418 -16.04 5.91 -8.58
C PRO A 418 -16.89 5.45 -9.77
N GLN A 419 -17.20 4.15 -9.87
CA GLN A 419 -18.09 3.58 -10.89
C GLN A 419 -19.54 4.08 -10.80
N LYS A 420 -19.92 4.83 -9.74
CA LYS A 420 -21.23 5.47 -9.55
C LYS A 420 -21.17 7.00 -9.69
N ILE A 421 -20.03 7.54 -10.13
CA ILE A 421 -19.81 8.97 -10.28
C ILE A 421 -19.82 9.33 -11.77
N THR A 422 -20.68 10.27 -12.13
CA THR A 422 -20.75 10.86 -13.47
C THR A 422 -20.36 12.33 -13.39
N VAL A 423 -19.41 12.75 -14.21
CA VAL A 423 -18.94 14.13 -14.31
C VAL A 423 -19.22 14.64 -15.72
N GLY A 424 -19.93 15.75 -15.83
CA GLY A 424 -20.25 16.40 -17.08
C GLY A 424 -19.03 17.04 -17.77
N PRO A 425 -19.23 17.57 -18.98
CA PRO A 425 -18.16 18.26 -19.69
C PRO A 425 -17.76 19.57 -18.99
N ARG A 426 -16.49 19.95 -19.16
CA ARG A 426 -15.89 21.20 -18.65
C ARG A 426 -16.03 21.45 -17.15
N CYS A 427 -16.34 20.41 -16.36
CA CYS A 427 -16.38 20.53 -14.89
C CYS A 427 -14.98 20.79 -14.32
N VAL A 428 -14.92 21.52 -13.22
CA VAL A 428 -13.71 21.77 -12.45
C VAL A 428 -13.89 21.21 -11.04
N ILE A 429 -13.10 20.21 -10.69
CA ILE A 429 -13.05 19.65 -9.33
C ILE A 429 -11.71 20.04 -8.72
N ASP A 430 -11.73 20.99 -7.78
CA ASP A 430 -10.53 21.56 -7.19
C ASP A 430 -9.88 20.64 -6.16
N GLU A 431 -8.67 20.97 -5.75
CA GLU A 431 -7.79 20.16 -4.89
C GLU A 431 -8.45 19.72 -3.57
N TYR A 432 -8.10 18.52 -3.09
CA TYR A 432 -8.55 17.95 -1.83
C TYR A 432 -10.07 17.72 -1.72
N SER A 433 -10.80 17.82 -2.82
CA SER A 433 -12.22 17.50 -2.84
C SER A 433 -12.44 15.99 -2.74
N MET A 434 -13.60 15.60 -2.20
CA MET A 434 -14.00 14.21 -2.05
C MET A 434 -15.37 13.96 -2.67
N LEU A 435 -15.45 12.96 -3.57
CA LEU A 435 -16.69 12.44 -4.10
C LEU A 435 -16.88 10.99 -3.64
N SER A 436 -17.91 10.77 -2.80
CA SER A 436 -18.16 9.47 -2.16
C SER A 436 -19.57 8.99 -2.48
N ALA A 437 -19.71 8.15 -3.51
CA ALA A 437 -21.01 7.62 -3.98
C ALA A 437 -21.33 6.26 -3.34
N GLN A 438 -21.22 6.16 -2.00
CA GLN A 438 -21.46 4.92 -1.26
C GLN A 438 -22.96 4.60 -1.21
N GLY A 439 -23.30 3.30 -1.23
CA GLY A 439 -24.66 2.82 -1.09
C GLY A 439 -25.00 1.72 -2.09
N ASP A 440 -26.31 1.49 -2.28
CA ASP A 440 -26.89 0.50 -3.20
C ASP A 440 -26.70 0.85 -4.69
N GLU A 441 -27.30 0.07 -5.57
CA GLU A 441 -27.17 0.28 -7.02
C GLU A 441 -27.76 1.60 -7.51
N ASN A 442 -28.76 2.15 -6.79
CA ASN A 442 -29.43 3.40 -7.13
C ASN A 442 -28.67 4.63 -6.63
N SER A 443 -27.62 4.44 -5.83
CA SER A 443 -26.81 5.53 -5.29
C SER A 443 -25.88 6.10 -6.36
N GLY A 444 -25.62 7.42 -6.30
CA GLY A 444 -24.68 8.02 -7.23
C GLY A 444 -24.47 9.52 -7.04
N ILE A 445 -23.44 10.02 -7.73
CA ILE A 445 -23.17 11.45 -7.83
C ILE A 445 -23.15 11.81 -9.30
N THR A 446 -23.96 12.80 -9.69
CA THR A 446 -24.01 13.30 -11.06
C THR A 446 -23.77 14.81 -11.05
N LEU A 447 -22.75 15.23 -11.77
CA LEU A 447 -22.45 16.64 -12.05
C LEU A 447 -22.84 16.93 -13.50
N GLY A 448 -23.58 18.01 -13.71
CA GLY A 448 -23.92 18.53 -15.03
C GLY A 448 -22.74 19.14 -15.77
N GLU A 449 -23.01 19.97 -16.74
CA GLU A 449 -22.00 20.68 -17.54
C GLU A 449 -21.49 21.90 -16.77
N GLU A 450 -20.17 22.19 -16.88
CA GLU A 450 -19.52 23.37 -16.29
C GLU A 450 -19.75 23.55 -14.78
N VAL A 451 -19.85 22.46 -14.05
CA VAL A 451 -19.94 22.51 -12.58
C VAL A 451 -18.55 22.75 -11.99
N LEU A 452 -18.47 23.70 -11.06
CA LEU A 452 -17.26 23.96 -10.29
C LEU A 452 -17.44 23.49 -8.84
N LEU A 453 -16.55 22.62 -8.38
CA LEU A 453 -16.40 22.25 -6.97
C LEU A 453 -15.13 22.89 -6.42
N GLY A 454 -15.27 23.86 -5.53
CA GLY A 454 -14.16 24.53 -4.88
C GLY A 454 -13.38 23.60 -3.95
N ARG A 455 -12.17 24.00 -3.63
CA ARG A 455 -11.20 23.24 -2.83
C ARG A 455 -11.83 22.68 -1.55
N GLY A 456 -11.53 21.38 -1.26
CA GLY A 456 -11.97 20.73 -0.04
C GLY A 456 -13.47 20.43 0.04
N THR A 457 -14.22 20.62 -1.06
CA THR A 457 -15.66 20.31 -1.11
C THR A 457 -15.90 18.82 -1.06
N VAL A 458 -16.86 18.39 -0.24
CA VAL A 458 -17.22 16.99 0.00
C VAL A 458 -18.64 16.70 -0.45
N LEU A 459 -18.78 15.83 -1.44
CA LEU A 459 -20.08 15.26 -1.85
C LEU A 459 -20.13 13.80 -1.38
N GLY A 460 -21.12 13.46 -0.54
CA GLY A 460 -21.26 12.14 0.04
C GLY A 460 -22.68 11.58 -0.04
N THR A 461 -22.82 10.35 -0.49
CA THR A 461 -24.09 9.62 -0.41
C THR A 461 -23.94 8.34 0.40
N ARG A 462 -25.04 7.92 1.04
CA ARG A 462 -25.22 6.58 1.61
C ARG A 462 -26.63 6.12 1.24
N ASN A 463 -26.74 5.26 0.23
CA ASN A 463 -28.03 4.81 -0.34
C ASN A 463 -28.86 5.95 -0.93
N GLY A 464 -28.23 6.99 -1.47
CA GLY A 464 -28.94 8.14 -2.02
C GLY A 464 -28.22 8.75 -3.22
N THR A 465 -28.77 9.85 -3.75
CA THR A 465 -28.24 10.54 -4.92
C THR A 465 -27.90 12.00 -4.62
N VAL A 466 -26.81 12.48 -5.22
CA VAL A 466 -26.48 13.91 -5.33
C VAL A 466 -26.45 14.28 -6.80
N GLU A 467 -27.32 15.19 -7.19
CA GLU A 467 -27.44 15.71 -8.54
C GLU A 467 -27.16 17.20 -8.53
N ILE A 468 -26.22 17.68 -9.32
CA ILE A 468 -25.87 19.10 -9.45
C ILE A 468 -26.07 19.50 -10.90
N GLY A 469 -26.96 20.44 -11.12
CA GLY A 469 -27.33 20.97 -12.45
C GLY A 469 -26.21 21.81 -13.08
N ASP A 470 -26.37 22.07 -14.38
CA ASP A 470 -25.38 22.75 -15.20
C ASP A 470 -25.04 24.15 -14.67
N TYR A 471 -23.80 24.58 -14.88
CA TYR A 471 -23.29 25.93 -14.56
C TYR A 471 -23.31 26.28 -13.07
N SER A 472 -23.47 25.30 -12.19
CA SER A 472 -23.50 25.51 -10.74
C SER A 472 -22.10 25.56 -10.15
N ASN A 473 -21.92 26.46 -9.17
CA ASN A 473 -20.62 26.71 -8.54
C ASN A 473 -20.74 26.53 -7.01
N LEU A 474 -20.01 25.56 -6.47
CA LEU A 474 -19.88 25.34 -5.03
C LEU A 474 -18.53 25.86 -4.56
N GLY A 475 -18.55 26.86 -3.68
CA GLY A 475 -17.35 27.44 -3.09
C GLY A 475 -16.54 26.44 -2.27
N ALA A 476 -15.41 26.90 -1.73
CA ALA A 476 -14.50 26.04 -0.97
C ALA A 476 -15.14 25.47 0.31
N ASN A 477 -14.74 24.25 0.69
CA ASN A 477 -15.14 23.56 1.92
C ASN A 477 -16.66 23.37 2.08
N CYS A 478 -17.40 23.33 1.00
CA CYS A 478 -18.83 22.98 1.05
C CYS A 478 -18.99 21.48 1.30
N ARG A 479 -20.07 21.11 1.98
CA ARG A 479 -20.38 19.71 2.26
C ARG A 479 -21.83 19.39 1.93
N ILE A 480 -22.04 18.40 1.08
CA ILE A 480 -23.33 17.81 0.78
C ILE A 480 -23.30 16.35 1.23
N GLY A 481 -24.26 15.97 2.10
CA GLY A 481 -24.40 14.60 2.60
C GLY A 481 -25.85 14.13 2.59
N THR A 482 -26.11 12.92 2.04
CA THR A 482 -27.48 12.41 1.98
C THR A 482 -27.56 10.90 2.09
N THR A 483 -28.69 10.41 2.64
CA THR A 483 -29.11 9.00 2.55
C THR A 483 -30.28 8.80 1.60
N THR A 484 -30.83 9.89 1.03
CA THR A 484 -31.93 9.86 0.08
C THR A 484 -31.60 10.65 -1.19
N ARG A 485 -31.94 11.93 -1.26
CA ARG A 485 -31.66 12.73 -2.44
C ARG A 485 -31.27 14.16 -2.06
N VAL A 486 -30.24 14.69 -2.72
CA VAL A 486 -29.99 16.13 -2.80
C VAL A 486 -29.91 16.52 -4.25
N ARG A 487 -30.78 17.47 -4.66
CA ARG A 487 -30.80 18.01 -6.02
C ARG A 487 -30.54 19.51 -5.98
N LEU A 488 -29.52 19.93 -6.74
CA LEU A 488 -29.29 21.33 -7.08
C LEU A 488 -29.66 21.54 -8.54
N GLY A 489 -30.39 22.62 -8.80
CA GLY A 489 -30.73 23.07 -10.14
C GLY A 489 -29.54 23.64 -10.90
N LYS A 490 -29.84 24.40 -11.95
CA LYS A 490 -28.83 25.08 -12.78
C LYS A 490 -28.48 26.45 -12.19
N HIS A 491 -27.25 26.92 -12.46
CA HIS A 491 -26.78 28.24 -12.02
C HIS A 491 -26.85 28.46 -10.50
N VAL A 492 -26.82 27.40 -9.71
CA VAL A 492 -26.77 27.48 -8.25
C VAL A 492 -25.42 27.93 -7.77
N LEU A 493 -25.38 28.93 -6.90
CA LEU A 493 -24.13 29.48 -6.36
C LEU A 493 -24.06 29.24 -4.84
N PHE A 494 -23.08 28.49 -4.37
CA PHE A 494 -22.71 28.40 -2.97
C PHE A 494 -21.46 29.21 -2.69
N ALA A 495 -21.51 30.10 -1.70
CA ALA A 495 -20.31 30.63 -1.11
C ALA A 495 -19.60 29.55 -0.27
N ALA A 496 -18.46 29.87 0.35
CA ALA A 496 -17.68 28.90 1.10
C ALA A 496 -18.40 28.37 2.35
N ASN A 497 -18.02 27.16 2.78
CA ASN A 497 -18.43 26.52 4.04
C ASN A 497 -19.93 26.22 4.16
N CYS A 498 -20.68 26.09 3.08
CA CYS A 498 -22.07 25.69 3.11
C CYS A 498 -22.24 24.21 3.43
N TYR A 499 -23.29 23.88 4.19
CA TYR A 499 -23.68 22.51 4.53
C TYR A 499 -25.10 22.21 4.05
N VAL A 500 -25.28 21.11 3.32
CA VAL A 500 -26.59 20.60 2.89
C VAL A 500 -26.70 19.13 3.34
N GLY A 501 -27.65 18.87 4.25
CA GLY A 501 -27.89 17.54 4.82
C GLY A 501 -29.24 16.97 4.39
N GLY A 502 -29.26 15.89 3.60
CA GLY A 502 -30.46 15.21 3.14
C GLY A 502 -30.84 13.99 4.00
N ALA A 503 -30.54 14.01 5.28
CA ALA A 503 -31.01 13.04 6.29
C ALA A 503 -30.58 13.46 7.68
N GLN A 504 -31.24 12.92 8.71
CA GLN A 504 -30.88 13.10 10.12
C GLN A 504 -30.88 11.75 10.84
N HIS A 505 -30.18 11.67 11.99
CA HIS A 505 -30.27 10.51 12.87
C HIS A 505 -31.62 10.50 13.60
N ARG A 506 -32.19 9.31 13.76
CA ARG A 506 -33.29 9.11 14.70
C ARG A 506 -32.76 9.24 16.14
N PHE A 507 -33.54 9.87 17.01
CA PHE A 507 -33.21 10.10 18.42
C PHE A 507 -34.45 9.99 19.33
N ASP A 508 -35.49 9.34 18.84
CA ASP A 508 -36.79 9.16 19.51
C ASP A 508 -36.79 8.06 20.59
N ARG A 509 -35.75 7.18 20.62
CA ARG A 509 -35.60 6.11 21.59
C ARG A 509 -34.55 6.45 22.65
N LEU A 510 -34.87 6.20 23.93
CA LEU A 510 -33.96 6.44 25.06
C LEU A 510 -33.23 5.16 25.55
N ASP A 511 -33.70 3.98 25.13
CA ASP A 511 -33.19 2.66 25.52
C ASP A 511 -31.99 2.20 24.71
N ILE A 512 -31.72 2.82 23.56
CA ILE A 512 -30.54 2.54 22.73
C ILE A 512 -29.81 3.83 22.35
N PRO A 513 -28.48 3.78 22.17
CA PRO A 513 -27.70 4.93 21.72
C PRO A 513 -28.19 5.51 20.38
N ILE A 514 -28.18 6.83 20.22
CA ILE A 514 -28.63 7.54 19.01
C ILE A 514 -27.97 6.97 17.75
N MET A 515 -26.67 6.67 17.81
CA MET A 515 -25.92 6.09 16.67
C MET A 515 -26.48 4.74 16.20
N ARG A 516 -27.25 4.02 17.01
CA ARG A 516 -27.87 2.74 16.69
C ARG A 516 -29.32 2.85 16.26
N GLN A 517 -29.93 4.04 16.33
CA GLN A 517 -31.33 4.25 15.96
C GLN A 517 -31.53 4.41 14.44
N GLY A 518 -30.42 4.47 13.68
CA GLY A 518 -30.47 4.61 12.22
C GLY A 518 -30.69 6.06 11.78
N TYR A 519 -31.15 6.18 10.54
CA TYR A 519 -31.42 7.46 9.89
C TYR A 519 -32.91 7.59 9.55
N GLU A 520 -33.38 8.80 9.57
CA GLU A 520 -34.67 9.18 8.97
C GLU A 520 -34.47 10.30 7.97
N SER A 521 -35.31 10.40 6.98
CA SER A 521 -35.32 11.51 6.04
C SER A 521 -36.74 11.96 5.75
N LYS A 522 -36.86 13.27 5.57
CA LYS A 522 -38.09 13.95 5.16
C LYS A 522 -38.21 14.12 3.64
N GLY A 523 -37.42 13.36 2.87
CA GLY A 523 -37.44 13.36 1.41
C GLY A 523 -36.18 13.96 0.74
N GLY A 524 -35.21 14.41 1.52
CA GLY A 524 -33.99 15.04 1.02
C GLY A 524 -34.11 16.55 0.85
N VAL A 525 -33.21 17.15 0.06
CA VAL A 525 -33.19 18.61 -0.17
C VAL A 525 -33.24 18.89 -1.66
N THR A 526 -34.08 19.86 -2.03
CA THR A 526 -34.11 20.41 -3.38
C THR A 526 -33.77 21.90 -3.34
N ILE A 527 -32.79 22.31 -4.13
CA ILE A 527 -32.42 23.70 -4.35
C ILE A 527 -32.62 23.95 -5.84
N GLU A 528 -33.59 24.82 -6.16
CA GLU A 528 -33.97 25.08 -7.55
C GLU A 528 -32.94 25.96 -8.29
N ASP A 529 -33.24 26.37 -9.52
CA ASP A 529 -32.35 27.14 -10.37
C ASP A 529 -32.07 28.54 -9.83
N ASP A 530 -30.92 29.13 -10.14
CA ASP A 530 -30.51 30.49 -9.80
C ASP A 530 -30.58 30.83 -8.29
N VAL A 531 -30.35 29.86 -7.41
CA VAL A 531 -30.31 30.07 -5.96
C VAL A 531 -28.91 30.41 -5.51
N TRP A 532 -28.79 31.44 -4.65
CA TRP A 532 -27.52 31.81 -4.01
C TRP A 532 -27.56 31.55 -2.51
N LEU A 533 -26.60 30.69 -2.04
CA LEU A 533 -26.32 30.50 -0.62
C LEU A 533 -25.13 31.32 -0.20
N GLY A 534 -25.28 32.24 0.74
CA GLY A 534 -24.20 32.98 1.39
C GLY A 534 -23.27 32.04 2.18
N ALA A 535 -22.10 32.54 2.60
CA ALA A 535 -21.13 31.74 3.30
C ALA A 535 -21.67 31.14 4.61
N GLY A 536 -21.35 29.85 4.86
CA GLY A 536 -21.73 29.16 6.08
C GLY A 536 -23.22 28.85 6.22
N VAL A 537 -24.00 28.90 5.14
CA VAL A 537 -25.40 28.50 5.16
C VAL A 537 -25.55 27.01 5.43
N THR A 538 -26.49 26.66 6.30
CA THR A 538 -26.89 25.27 6.59
C THR A 538 -28.29 25.02 6.12
N VAL A 539 -28.51 23.99 5.29
CA VAL A 539 -29.81 23.52 4.83
C VAL A 539 -30.07 22.13 5.39
N VAL A 540 -31.18 21.96 6.13
CA VAL A 540 -31.51 20.64 6.73
C VAL A 540 -32.44 19.84 5.81
N ASP A 541 -32.58 18.55 6.13
CA ASP A 541 -33.40 17.58 5.39
C ASP A 541 -34.88 18.01 5.28
N GLY A 542 -35.49 17.72 4.14
CA GLY A 542 -36.88 18.00 3.83
C GLY A 542 -37.14 19.41 3.33
N VAL A 543 -36.12 20.21 3.05
CA VAL A 543 -36.26 21.62 2.61
C VAL A 543 -36.24 21.73 1.09
N ASN A 544 -37.15 22.55 0.56
CA ASN A 544 -37.14 23.05 -0.80
C ASN A 544 -36.84 24.56 -0.83
N ILE A 545 -35.81 24.97 -1.59
CA ILE A 545 -35.49 26.40 -1.82
C ILE A 545 -35.86 26.74 -3.25
N GLY A 546 -36.85 27.59 -3.41
CA GLY A 546 -37.40 27.97 -4.71
C GLY A 546 -36.46 28.83 -5.54
N THR A 547 -36.67 28.78 -6.85
CA THR A 547 -35.88 29.43 -7.91
C THR A 547 -35.62 30.92 -7.61
N GLY A 548 -34.40 31.38 -7.90
CA GLY A 548 -34.00 32.78 -7.78
C GLY A 548 -33.86 33.31 -6.36
N SER A 549 -33.91 32.44 -5.34
CA SER A 549 -33.86 32.85 -3.94
C SER A 549 -32.41 33.11 -3.47
N VAL A 550 -32.28 34.00 -2.49
CA VAL A 550 -31.01 34.39 -1.87
C VAL A 550 -31.05 34.07 -0.37
N ILE A 551 -30.13 33.27 0.09
CA ILE A 551 -29.99 32.90 1.50
C ILE A 551 -28.78 33.62 2.09
N GLY A 552 -29.02 34.49 3.08
CA GLY A 552 -27.99 35.30 3.74
C GLY A 552 -26.96 34.42 4.48
N ALA A 553 -25.71 34.89 4.56
CA ALA A 553 -24.61 34.18 5.20
C ALA A 553 -24.94 33.76 6.64
N GLY A 554 -24.51 32.55 7.03
CA GLY A 554 -24.71 31.97 8.35
C GLY A 554 -26.16 31.56 8.66
N ALA A 555 -27.08 31.63 7.70
CA ALA A 555 -28.47 31.23 7.92
C ALA A 555 -28.64 29.72 8.05
N VAL A 556 -29.60 29.28 8.87
CA VAL A 556 -30.01 27.87 9.02
C VAL A 556 -31.41 27.69 8.46
N VAL A 557 -31.52 27.09 7.27
CA VAL A 557 -32.78 26.87 6.56
C VAL A 557 -33.43 25.59 7.05
N THR A 558 -34.53 25.70 7.78
CA THR A 558 -35.24 24.58 8.41
C THR A 558 -36.67 24.37 7.83
N ARG A 559 -37.08 25.22 6.90
CA ARG A 559 -38.38 25.18 6.21
C ARG A 559 -38.23 25.64 4.78
N ASP A 560 -39.18 25.31 3.94
CA ASP A 560 -39.18 25.70 2.55
C ASP A 560 -39.11 27.24 2.40
N ILE A 561 -38.39 27.64 1.36
CA ILE A 561 -38.23 29.05 0.97
C ILE A 561 -38.94 29.23 -0.38
N PRO A 562 -39.92 30.14 -0.47
CA PRO A 562 -40.60 30.46 -1.73
C PRO A 562 -39.63 30.98 -2.80
N PRO A 563 -39.96 30.85 -4.09
CA PRO A 563 -39.14 31.41 -5.17
C PRO A 563 -38.90 32.92 -5.01
N TYR A 564 -37.73 33.38 -5.44
CA TYR A 564 -37.27 34.77 -5.41
C TYR A 564 -37.19 35.41 -4.02
N SER A 565 -37.29 34.63 -2.96
CA SER A 565 -37.22 35.13 -1.58
C SER A 565 -35.78 35.48 -1.18
N ILE A 566 -35.66 36.53 -0.35
CA ILE A 566 -34.44 36.83 0.41
C ILE A 566 -34.69 36.36 1.85
N ALA A 567 -33.93 35.34 2.29
CA ALA A 567 -34.07 34.75 3.63
C ALA A 567 -32.78 34.86 4.43
N ARG A 568 -32.87 35.07 5.74
CA ARG A 568 -31.70 35.14 6.65
C ARG A 568 -32.04 34.75 8.09
N GLY A 569 -31.01 34.45 8.87
CA GLY A 569 -31.13 34.20 10.31
C GLY A 569 -31.14 32.72 10.69
N VAL A 570 -31.26 32.45 12.02
CA VAL A 570 -31.26 31.10 12.62
C VAL A 570 -32.48 31.02 13.57
N PRO A 571 -33.57 30.32 13.19
CA PRO A 571 -33.83 29.74 11.85
C PRO A 571 -34.05 30.84 10.79
N ALA A 572 -33.77 30.49 9.53
CA ALA A 572 -33.96 31.41 8.40
C ALA A 572 -35.41 31.83 8.24
N LYS A 573 -35.64 33.14 8.06
CA LYS A 573 -36.94 33.74 7.78
C LYS A 573 -36.86 34.57 6.51
N VAL A 574 -37.90 34.54 5.69
CA VAL A 574 -38.05 35.40 4.53
C VAL A 574 -38.18 36.85 5.03
N VAL A 575 -37.36 37.75 4.49
CA VAL A 575 -37.27 39.16 4.88
C VAL A 575 -37.53 40.10 3.72
N GLY A 576 -37.67 39.58 2.50
CA GLY A 576 -37.98 40.34 1.31
C GLY A 576 -38.17 39.47 0.07
N ASP A 577 -38.65 40.07 -1.00
CA ASP A 577 -38.74 39.45 -2.33
C ASP A 577 -37.73 40.13 -3.26
N ARG A 578 -36.94 39.36 -3.98
CA ARG A 578 -35.93 39.84 -4.90
C ARG A 578 -36.51 40.65 -6.08
N ARG A 579 -37.71 40.28 -6.52
CA ARG A 579 -38.44 40.98 -7.60
C ARG A 579 -38.88 42.37 -7.19
N GLU A 580 -39.32 42.55 -5.96
CA GLU A 580 -39.70 43.86 -5.42
C GLU A 580 -38.48 44.78 -5.23
N MET A 581 -37.34 44.21 -4.85
CA MET A 581 -36.11 45.00 -4.64
C MET A 581 -35.46 45.47 -5.93
N PHE A 582 -35.53 44.66 -6.99
CA PHE A 582 -34.75 44.87 -8.23
C PHE A 582 -35.61 44.87 -9.50
N GLY A 583 -36.91 44.59 -9.41
CA GLY A 583 -37.87 44.52 -10.53
C GLY A 583 -38.47 45.86 -10.95
N GLY A 584 -37.96 46.98 -10.49
CA GLY A 584 -38.54 48.31 -10.69
C GLY A 584 -37.88 49.18 -11.74
N THR A 585 -37.21 48.64 -12.77
CA THR A 585 -36.61 49.46 -13.83
C THR A 585 -36.73 48.83 -15.23
N ASP A 586 -37.96 48.48 -15.65
CA ASP A 586 -38.25 48.31 -17.07
C ASP A 586 -39.63 48.90 -17.40
N GLN A 587 -39.78 50.19 -17.18
CA GLN A 587 -40.78 51.03 -17.84
C GLN A 587 -40.16 52.44 -18.03
N ASP A 588 -39.34 52.56 -19.08
CA ASP A 588 -39.33 53.77 -19.94
C ASP A 588 -38.56 53.47 -21.24
#